data_fff0fbfd03162d1ada578b66cd3e338f
#
_entry.id   fff0fbfd03162d1ada578b66cd3e338f
#
_cell.length_a   1.000
_cell.length_b   1.000
_cell.length_c   1.000
_cell.angle_alpha   90.00
_cell.angle_beta   90.00
_cell.angle_gamma   90.00
#
_symmetry.space_group_name_H-M   'P 1'
#
loop_
_entity.id
_entity.type
_entity.pdbx_description
1 polymer ?
#
loop_
_entity_poly.entity_id
_entity_poly.type
_entity_poly.pdbx_seq_one_letter_code
_entity_poly.pdbx_strand_id
1 'polypeptide(L)'
;GLILFGSQAYLQAPLTFDHVTLRHFLEEAVIGVAGRETAIGDAIGLAVKRLREAPGGEAVLVLLTDGQNTAGAVSPRQAAKLAAQTGLRIHTIGIGAEQMRVRGLLGTRRVNPSANLDETTLKAIAGATGGRYFRARNRDDLVEVYRRLDELEPVTGNSQLVRPVTALFPWP
;
A
#
# COMPACT_ATOMS: atom_id res chain seq x y z
N GLY A 1 4.30 -7.65 4.99
CA GLY A 1 3.98 -6.61 5.97
C GLY A 1 2.81 -5.74 5.54
N LEU A 2 2.20 -5.04 6.49
CA LEU A 2 1.03 -4.20 6.27
C LEU A 2 1.21 -2.86 6.99
N ILE A 3 1.07 -1.78 6.23
CA ILE A 3 1.00 -0.41 6.75
C ILE A 3 -0.39 0.13 6.45
N LEU A 4 -1.07 0.62 7.49
CA LEU A 4 -2.32 1.35 7.35
C LEU A 4 -2.04 2.85 7.49
N PHE A 5 -2.75 3.66 6.73
CA PHE A 5 -2.59 5.10 6.79
C PHE A 5 -3.91 5.84 6.59
N GLY A 6 -3.99 6.99 7.23
CA GLY A 6 -5.04 7.98 7.18
C GLY A 6 -4.40 9.32 7.49
N SER A 7 -4.84 10.04 8.54
CA SER A 7 -4.16 11.23 9.04
C SER A 7 -2.74 10.94 9.55
N GLN A 8 -2.47 9.68 9.91
CA GLN A 8 -1.16 9.15 10.29
C GLN A 8 -0.95 7.79 9.67
N ALA A 9 0.32 7.38 9.53
CA ALA A 9 0.69 6.04 9.07
C ALA A 9 1.20 5.21 10.24
N TYR A 10 0.79 3.94 10.30
CA TYR A 10 1.27 3.00 11.31
C TYR A 10 1.47 1.59 10.75
N LEU A 11 2.42 0.88 11.33
CA LEU A 11 2.72 -0.50 11.00
C LEU A 11 1.71 -1.42 11.67
N GLN A 12 0.81 -2.01 10.89
CA GLN A 12 -0.17 -2.98 11.37
C GLN A 12 0.46 -4.37 11.52
N ALA A 13 1.32 -4.76 10.57
CA ALA A 13 2.06 -6.01 10.64
C ALA A 13 3.46 -5.85 10.03
N PRO A 14 4.52 -6.38 10.68
CA PRO A 14 5.86 -6.40 10.13
C PRO A 14 5.93 -7.32 8.91
N LEU A 15 7.09 -7.32 8.22
CA LEU A 15 7.35 -8.27 7.14
C LEU A 15 7.24 -9.70 7.68
N THR A 16 6.40 -10.51 7.05
CA THR A 16 6.13 -11.89 7.45
C THR A 16 5.75 -12.74 6.24
N PHE A 17 6.02 -14.03 6.31
CA PHE A 17 5.51 -15.04 5.38
C PHE A 17 4.18 -15.65 5.85
N ASP A 18 3.70 -15.29 7.03
CA ASP A 18 2.42 -15.73 7.56
C ASP A 18 1.27 -14.91 6.95
N HIS A 19 0.79 -15.39 5.81
CA HIS A 19 -0.31 -14.76 5.08
C HIS A 19 -1.66 -14.88 5.82
N VAL A 20 -1.82 -15.89 6.69
CA VAL A 20 -3.05 -16.10 7.46
C VAL A 20 -3.19 -15.01 8.51
N THR A 21 -2.15 -14.81 9.31
CA THR A 21 -2.10 -13.75 10.31
C THR A 21 -2.21 -12.37 9.66
N LEU A 22 -1.56 -12.14 8.50
CA LEU A 22 -1.64 -10.88 7.79
C LEU A 22 -3.07 -10.56 7.33
N ARG A 23 -3.79 -11.59 6.82
CA ARG A 23 -5.20 -11.45 6.42
C ARG A 23 -6.07 -11.11 7.61
N HIS A 24 -5.87 -11.78 8.74
CA HIS A 24 -6.61 -11.52 9.97
C HIS A 24 -6.43 -10.07 10.45
N PHE A 25 -5.20 -9.56 10.47
CA PHE A 25 -4.94 -8.16 10.79
C PHE A 25 -5.62 -7.17 9.81
N LEU A 26 -5.74 -7.54 8.53
CA LEU A 26 -6.44 -6.72 7.56
C LEU A 26 -7.96 -6.74 7.78
N GLU A 27 -8.53 -7.90 8.12
CA GLU A 27 -9.96 -8.07 8.41
C GLU A 27 -10.38 -7.36 9.71
N GLU A 28 -9.48 -7.32 10.70
CA GLU A 28 -9.68 -6.60 11.96
C GLU A 28 -9.43 -5.09 11.85
N ALA A 29 -8.88 -4.62 10.73
CA ALA A 29 -8.58 -3.21 10.55
C ALA A 29 -9.87 -2.37 10.57
N VAL A 30 -10.02 -1.54 11.60
CA VAL A 30 -11.20 -0.68 11.78
C VAL A 30 -11.05 0.57 10.92
N ILE A 31 -12.02 0.84 10.06
CA ILE A 31 -12.07 2.05 9.24
C ILE A 31 -12.09 3.27 10.16
N GLY A 32 -11.20 4.23 9.90
CA GLY A 32 -11.12 5.49 10.65
C GLY A 32 -10.13 5.51 11.81
N VAL A 33 -9.53 4.38 12.21
CA VAL A 33 -8.49 4.36 13.26
C VAL A 33 -7.27 5.19 12.85
N ALA A 34 -6.90 5.18 11.58
CA ALA A 34 -5.80 6.00 11.05
C ALA A 34 -6.17 7.49 10.84
N GLY A 35 -7.41 7.88 11.12
CA GLY A 35 -7.94 9.22 10.87
C GLY A 35 -8.67 9.34 9.53
N ARG A 36 -9.17 10.55 9.24
CA ARG A 36 -10.03 10.82 8.07
C ARG A 36 -9.29 11.44 6.88
N GLU A 37 -8.04 11.79 7.06
CA GLU A 37 -7.18 12.38 6.04
C GLU A 37 -6.31 11.30 5.41
N THR A 38 -5.41 11.69 4.50
CA THR A 38 -4.61 10.75 3.72
C THR A 38 -3.15 11.19 3.70
N ALA A 39 -2.29 10.56 4.52
CA ALA A 39 -0.88 10.85 4.67
C ALA A 39 -0.01 9.89 3.84
N ILE A 40 -0.06 10.00 2.51
CA ILE A 40 0.68 9.13 1.58
C ILE A 40 2.20 9.21 1.81
N GLY A 41 2.72 10.44 1.99
CA GLY A 41 4.15 10.66 2.18
C GLY A 41 4.68 10.00 3.45
N ASP A 42 3.93 10.07 4.55
CA ASP A 42 4.30 9.45 5.82
C ASP A 42 4.23 7.92 5.74
N ALA A 43 3.26 7.36 5.00
CA ALA A 43 3.16 5.92 4.76
C ALA A 43 4.40 5.39 4.02
N ILE A 44 4.83 6.08 2.96
CA ILE A 44 6.06 5.75 2.23
C ILE A 44 7.28 5.92 3.15
N GLY A 45 7.35 7.00 3.91
CA GLY A 45 8.44 7.25 4.87
C GLY A 45 8.56 6.16 5.92
N LEU A 46 7.43 5.67 6.44
CA LEU A 46 7.39 4.56 7.38
C LEU A 46 7.88 3.26 6.72
N ALA A 47 7.47 2.96 5.48
CA ALA A 47 7.95 1.80 4.74
C ALA A 47 9.48 1.85 4.55
N VAL A 48 10.03 2.99 4.12
CA VAL A 48 11.48 3.21 3.98
C VAL A 48 12.21 2.98 5.30
N LYS A 49 11.67 3.51 6.41
CA LYS A 49 12.26 3.32 7.74
C LYS A 49 12.32 1.83 8.10
N ARG A 50 11.24 1.09 7.90
CA ARG A 50 11.17 -0.35 8.23
C ARG A 50 12.08 -1.21 7.37
N LEU A 51 12.24 -0.87 6.10
CA LEU A 51 13.14 -1.58 5.20
C LEU A 51 14.61 -1.35 5.53
N ARG A 52 14.98 -0.19 6.04
CA ARG A 52 16.34 0.07 6.53
C ARG A 52 16.69 -0.76 7.78
N GLU A 53 15.69 -1.13 8.56
CA GLU A 53 15.83 -1.97 9.75
C GLU A 53 15.83 -3.47 9.41
N ALA A 54 15.40 -3.85 8.19
CA ALA A 54 15.35 -5.24 7.73
C ALA A 54 16.63 -5.63 6.97
N PRO A 55 17.11 -6.87 7.12
CA PRO A 55 18.26 -7.34 6.36
C PRO A 55 17.95 -7.38 4.87
N GLY A 56 18.86 -6.80 4.09
CA GLY A 56 18.80 -6.38 2.72
C GLY A 56 18.16 -7.30 1.68
N GLY A 57 17.70 -6.69 0.62
CA GLY A 57 17.10 -7.28 -0.58
C GLY A 57 16.36 -6.21 -1.38
N GLU A 58 15.98 -6.55 -2.60
CA GLU A 58 15.04 -5.74 -3.36
C GLU A 58 13.69 -5.75 -2.63
N ALA A 59 13.14 -4.57 -2.39
CA ALA A 59 11.86 -4.44 -1.70
C ALA A 59 10.84 -3.76 -2.60
N VAL A 60 9.62 -4.23 -2.51
CA VAL A 60 8.47 -3.71 -3.27
C VAL A 60 7.39 -3.25 -2.30
N LEU A 61 6.89 -2.05 -2.52
CA LEU A 61 5.73 -1.48 -1.84
C LEU A 61 4.57 -1.36 -2.82
N VAL A 62 3.42 -1.89 -2.47
CA VAL A 62 2.17 -1.66 -3.19
C VAL A 62 1.35 -0.65 -2.40
N LEU A 63 1.20 0.56 -2.94
CA LEU A 63 0.44 1.65 -2.33
C LEU A 63 -0.95 1.72 -2.95
N LEU A 64 -2.00 1.51 -2.13
CA LEU A 64 -3.40 1.63 -2.53
C LEU A 64 -4.01 2.88 -1.91
N THR A 65 -4.69 3.69 -2.72
CA THR A 65 -5.43 4.88 -2.24
C THR A 65 -6.60 5.20 -3.17
N ASP A 66 -7.65 5.78 -2.61
CA ASP A 66 -8.82 6.31 -3.33
C ASP A 66 -8.85 7.86 -3.36
N GLY A 67 -7.88 8.51 -2.71
CA GLY A 67 -7.82 9.96 -2.56
C GLY A 67 -6.47 10.59 -2.90
N GLN A 68 -6.44 11.91 -2.69
CA GLN A 68 -5.22 12.72 -2.76
C GLN A 68 -4.54 12.79 -1.40
N ASN A 69 -3.26 13.17 -1.38
CA ASN A 69 -2.58 13.45 -0.11
C ASN A 69 -3.15 14.72 0.54
N THR A 70 -3.69 14.61 1.75
CA THR A 70 -4.31 15.73 2.50
C THR A 70 -3.65 15.96 3.84
N ALA A 71 -2.78 15.06 4.30
CA ALA A 71 -2.09 15.14 5.59
C ALA A 71 -0.66 14.61 5.49
N GLY A 72 0.04 14.62 6.61
CA GLY A 72 1.38 14.11 6.78
C GLY A 72 2.45 15.20 6.79
N ALA A 73 3.57 14.89 7.45
CA ALA A 73 4.72 15.78 7.57
C ALA A 73 5.61 15.74 6.33
N VAL A 74 5.59 14.64 5.57
CA VAL A 74 6.43 14.43 4.39
C VAL A 74 5.58 14.48 3.13
N SER A 75 6.01 15.26 2.13
CA SER A 75 5.31 15.25 0.85
C SER A 75 5.52 13.92 0.11
N PRO A 76 4.50 13.40 -0.62
CA PRO A 76 4.61 12.14 -1.34
C PRO A 76 5.81 12.06 -2.31
N ARG A 77 6.10 13.17 -2.99
CA ARG A 77 7.24 13.25 -3.93
C ARG A 77 8.60 13.20 -3.22
N GLN A 78 8.72 13.81 -2.04
CA GLN A 78 9.95 13.74 -1.24
C GLN A 78 10.14 12.32 -0.71
N ALA A 79 9.07 11.71 -0.20
CA ALA A 79 9.10 10.32 0.27
C ALA A 79 9.48 9.34 -0.87
N ALA A 80 8.94 9.53 -2.09
CA ALA A 80 9.30 8.72 -3.24
C ALA A 80 10.78 8.85 -3.64
N LYS A 81 11.35 10.08 -3.59
CA LYS A 81 12.80 10.27 -3.83
C LYS A 81 13.65 9.52 -2.80
N LEU A 82 13.24 9.58 -1.53
CA LEU A 82 13.93 8.85 -0.47
C LEU A 82 13.80 7.33 -0.66
N ALA A 83 12.63 6.84 -1.05
CA ALA A 83 12.39 5.44 -1.37
C ALA A 83 13.29 4.96 -2.53
N ALA A 84 13.41 5.73 -3.60
CA ALA A 84 14.30 5.42 -4.73
C ALA A 84 15.77 5.29 -4.30
N GLN A 85 16.24 6.16 -3.39
CA GLN A 85 17.60 6.10 -2.85
C GLN A 85 17.88 4.84 -2.02
N THR A 86 16.84 4.22 -1.46
CA THR A 86 16.96 2.99 -0.66
C THR A 86 16.69 1.72 -1.48
N GLY A 87 16.47 1.83 -2.79
CA GLY A 87 16.13 0.70 -3.64
C GLY A 87 14.70 0.18 -3.48
N LEU A 88 13.83 0.92 -2.78
CA LEU A 88 12.43 0.56 -2.64
C LEU A 88 11.67 0.90 -3.92
N ARG A 89 11.15 -0.12 -4.60
CA ARG A 89 10.25 0.03 -5.75
C ARG A 89 8.82 0.20 -5.27
N ILE A 90 8.10 1.21 -5.78
CA ILE A 90 6.72 1.49 -5.36
C ILE A 90 5.78 1.36 -6.55
N HIS A 91 4.88 0.38 -6.51
CA HIS A 91 3.72 0.33 -7.38
C HIS A 91 2.57 1.08 -6.71
N THR A 92 1.85 1.89 -7.48
CA THR A 92 0.72 2.66 -6.97
C THR A 92 -0.57 2.24 -7.64
N ILE A 93 -1.63 2.06 -6.85
CA ILE A 93 -2.96 1.67 -7.32
C ILE A 93 -3.96 2.74 -6.87
N GLY A 94 -4.52 3.46 -7.84
CA GLY A 94 -5.62 4.37 -7.60
C GLY A 94 -6.95 3.63 -7.68
N ILE A 95 -7.72 3.64 -6.59
CA ILE A 95 -9.00 2.94 -6.49
C ILE A 95 -10.16 3.90 -6.68
N GLY A 96 -11.22 3.44 -7.34
CA GLY A 96 -12.51 4.09 -7.42
C GLY A 96 -13.06 4.28 -8.83
N ALA A 97 -14.38 4.28 -8.95
CA ALA A 97 -15.10 4.41 -10.20
C ALA A 97 -14.96 5.82 -10.80
N GLU A 98 -14.86 5.92 -12.12
CA GLU A 98 -14.77 7.21 -12.80
C GLU A 98 -16.09 8.01 -12.70
N GLN A 99 -17.23 7.34 -12.78
CA GLN A 99 -18.54 7.99 -12.71
C GLN A 99 -19.60 7.04 -12.12
N MET A 100 -20.35 7.52 -11.14
CA MET A 100 -21.55 6.88 -10.66
C MET A 100 -22.79 7.73 -11.00
N ARG A 101 -23.86 7.07 -11.45
CA ARG A 101 -25.18 7.71 -11.60
C ARG A 101 -25.94 7.53 -10.30
N VAL A 102 -26.11 8.59 -9.55
CA VAL A 102 -26.94 8.57 -8.34
C VAL A 102 -28.34 9.09 -8.68
N ARG A 103 -29.35 8.27 -8.41
CA ARG A 103 -30.76 8.63 -8.61
C ARG A 103 -31.20 9.45 -7.41
N GLY A 104 -31.47 10.75 -7.61
CA GLY A 104 -32.04 11.63 -6.60
C GLY A 104 -33.51 11.89 -6.86
N LEU A 105 -34.21 12.53 -5.91
CA LEU A 105 -35.64 12.91 -6.01
C LEU A 105 -35.94 13.82 -7.22
N LEU A 106 -34.96 14.55 -7.74
CA LEU A 106 -35.11 15.52 -8.83
C LEU A 106 -34.40 15.09 -10.12
N GLY A 107 -34.08 13.77 -10.27
CA GLY A 107 -33.43 13.27 -11.48
C GLY A 107 -32.11 12.52 -11.20
N THR A 108 -31.44 12.09 -12.28
CA THR A 108 -30.17 11.34 -12.19
C THR A 108 -29.01 12.35 -12.20
N ARG A 109 -28.21 12.38 -11.13
CA ARG A 109 -26.98 13.16 -11.05
C ARG A 109 -25.77 12.25 -11.30
N ARG A 110 -24.85 12.69 -12.15
CA ARG A 110 -23.54 12.05 -12.28
C ARG A 110 -22.64 12.55 -11.16
N VAL A 111 -22.13 11.63 -10.35
CA VAL A 111 -21.13 11.90 -9.31
C VAL A 111 -19.88 11.15 -9.70
N ASN A 112 -18.75 11.80 -9.65
CA ASN A 112 -17.45 11.15 -9.80
C ASN A 112 -16.88 10.86 -8.40
N PRO A 113 -16.99 9.63 -7.89
CA PRO A 113 -16.48 9.27 -6.57
C PRO A 113 -14.96 9.37 -6.46
N SER A 114 -14.27 9.38 -7.59
CA SER A 114 -12.80 9.48 -7.67
C SER A 114 -12.32 10.88 -8.09
N ALA A 115 -13.17 11.89 -7.95
CA ALA A 115 -12.79 13.28 -8.29
C ALA A 115 -11.57 13.75 -7.48
N ASN A 116 -11.34 13.18 -6.31
CA ASN A 116 -10.26 13.54 -5.40
C ASN A 116 -9.01 12.67 -5.60
N LEU A 117 -8.99 11.71 -6.51
CA LEU A 117 -7.81 10.88 -6.74
C LEU A 117 -6.75 11.66 -7.54
N ASP A 118 -5.58 11.87 -6.93
CA ASP A 118 -4.44 12.51 -7.59
C ASP A 118 -3.58 11.49 -8.33
N GLU A 119 -4.03 11.11 -9.52
CA GLU A 119 -3.29 10.19 -10.40
C GLU A 119 -1.92 10.73 -10.80
N THR A 120 -1.77 12.06 -10.89
CA THR A 120 -0.51 12.71 -11.26
C THR A 120 0.57 12.43 -10.21
N THR A 121 0.23 12.58 -8.94
CA THR A 121 1.14 12.26 -7.85
C THR A 121 1.43 10.77 -7.76
N LEU A 122 0.42 9.90 -7.94
CA LEU A 122 0.63 8.45 -7.92
C LEU A 122 1.55 7.98 -9.06
N LYS A 123 1.37 8.49 -10.27
CA LYS A 123 2.26 8.24 -11.43
C LYS A 123 3.68 8.74 -11.17
N ALA A 124 3.81 9.91 -10.53
CA ALA A 124 5.12 10.47 -10.18
C ALA A 124 5.86 9.63 -9.12
N ILE A 125 5.15 9.11 -8.11
CA ILE A 125 5.71 8.20 -7.09
C ILE A 125 6.23 6.93 -7.76
N ALA A 126 5.39 6.26 -8.54
CA ALA A 126 5.74 5.02 -9.22
C ALA A 126 6.94 5.23 -10.17
N GLY A 127 6.89 6.26 -11.01
CA GLY A 127 7.97 6.57 -11.95
C GLY A 127 9.31 6.89 -11.29
N ALA A 128 9.29 7.61 -10.15
CA ALA A 128 10.50 7.97 -9.41
C ALA A 128 11.20 6.75 -8.77
N THR A 129 10.48 5.66 -8.52
CA THR A 129 10.98 4.46 -7.84
C THR A 129 11.10 3.24 -8.76
N GLY A 130 10.91 3.42 -10.07
CA GLY A 130 10.95 2.32 -11.05
C GLY A 130 9.74 1.38 -10.99
N GLY A 131 8.68 1.75 -10.28
CA GLY A 131 7.42 1.03 -10.22
C GLY A 131 6.44 1.43 -11.32
N ARG A 132 5.18 0.98 -11.19
CA ARG A 132 4.10 1.27 -12.14
C ARG A 132 2.85 1.79 -11.43
N TYR A 133 2.12 2.66 -12.10
CA TYR A 133 0.79 3.09 -11.70
C TYR A 133 -0.27 2.22 -12.35
N PHE A 134 -1.28 1.84 -11.56
CA PHE A 134 -2.47 1.13 -12.01
C PHE A 134 -3.73 1.86 -11.55
N ARG A 135 -4.80 1.67 -12.33
CA ARG A 135 -6.14 2.15 -11.98
C ARG A 135 -7.07 0.97 -11.81
N ALA A 136 -7.74 0.87 -10.67
CA ALA A 136 -8.78 -0.10 -10.41
C ALA A 136 -10.12 0.61 -10.19
N ARG A 137 -11.10 0.39 -11.08
CA ARG A 137 -12.43 1.00 -11.02
C ARG A 137 -13.44 0.13 -10.29
N ASN A 138 -13.15 -1.16 -10.22
CA ASN A 138 -13.98 -2.20 -9.63
C ASN A 138 -13.09 -3.32 -9.10
N ARG A 139 -13.73 -4.35 -8.53
CA ARG A 139 -13.02 -5.51 -7.98
C ARG A 139 -12.27 -6.31 -9.04
N ASP A 140 -12.84 -6.47 -10.22
CA ASP A 140 -12.23 -7.27 -11.29
C ASP A 140 -10.97 -6.60 -11.84
N ASP A 141 -11.00 -5.26 -12.00
CA ASP A 141 -9.81 -4.48 -12.32
C ASP A 141 -8.71 -4.68 -11.26
N LEU A 142 -9.07 -4.72 -9.97
CA LEU A 142 -8.12 -4.90 -8.89
C LEU A 142 -7.47 -6.29 -8.95
N VAL A 143 -8.25 -7.34 -9.21
CA VAL A 143 -7.73 -8.70 -9.40
C VAL A 143 -6.74 -8.75 -10.57
N GLU A 144 -7.08 -8.12 -11.70
CA GLU A 144 -6.18 -8.04 -12.86
C GLU A 144 -4.89 -7.25 -12.55
N VAL A 145 -4.98 -6.17 -11.77
CA VAL A 145 -3.79 -5.43 -11.30
C VAL A 145 -2.88 -6.32 -10.48
N TYR A 146 -3.42 -7.10 -9.53
CA TYR A 146 -2.60 -8.03 -8.73
C TYR A 146 -1.95 -9.10 -9.59
N ARG A 147 -2.68 -9.67 -10.56
CA ARG A 147 -2.09 -10.63 -11.51
C ARG A 147 -0.89 -10.04 -12.27
N ARG A 148 -1.01 -8.79 -12.71
CA ARG A 148 0.09 -8.07 -13.39
C ARG A 148 1.24 -7.77 -12.44
N LEU A 149 0.97 -7.49 -11.18
CA LEU A 149 2.02 -7.28 -10.17
C LEU A 149 2.80 -8.58 -9.91
N ASP A 150 2.14 -9.72 -9.83
CA ASP A 150 2.80 -11.02 -9.67
C ASP A 150 3.70 -11.35 -10.87
N GLU A 151 3.31 -10.95 -12.10
CA GLU A 151 4.15 -11.09 -13.29
C GLU A 151 5.37 -10.16 -13.30
N LEU A 152 5.23 -8.96 -12.73
CA LEU A 152 6.30 -7.94 -12.68
C LEU A 152 7.30 -8.20 -11.57
N GLU A 153 6.82 -8.74 -10.46
CA GLU A 153 7.58 -8.99 -9.24
C GLU A 153 7.49 -10.47 -8.85
N PRO A 154 8.01 -11.37 -9.71
CA PRO A 154 7.98 -12.80 -9.39
C PRO A 154 8.75 -13.04 -8.09
N VAL A 155 8.09 -13.64 -7.10
CA VAL A 155 8.74 -14.07 -5.87
C VAL A 155 9.76 -15.15 -6.25
N THR A 156 11.02 -14.79 -6.42
CA THR A 156 12.10 -15.74 -6.54
C THR A 156 12.29 -16.40 -5.17
N GLY A 157 11.50 -17.45 -4.96
CA GLY A 157 11.45 -18.16 -3.70
C GLY A 157 12.75 -18.92 -3.43
N ASN A 158 13.69 -18.25 -2.79
CA ASN A 158 14.62 -18.95 -1.92
C ASN A 158 14.01 -18.93 -0.51
N SER A 159 12.90 -19.67 -0.37
CA SER A 159 12.28 -19.91 0.93
C SER A 159 13.22 -20.85 1.71
N GLN A 160 14.24 -20.29 2.33
CA GLN A 160 14.82 -20.94 3.49
C GLN A 160 13.73 -20.95 4.56
N LEU A 161 13.07 -22.09 4.68
CA LEU A 161 12.27 -22.46 5.84
C LEU A 161 13.21 -22.39 7.06
N VAL A 162 13.35 -21.23 7.66
CA VAL A 162 13.90 -21.11 9.00
C VAL A 162 12.83 -21.71 9.91
N ARG A 163 12.92 -23.02 10.15
CA ARG A 163 12.21 -23.63 11.27
C ARG A 163 12.77 -22.94 12.52
N PRO A 164 11.93 -22.27 13.31
CA PRO A 164 12.37 -21.83 14.63
C PRO A 164 12.74 -23.11 15.38
N VAL A 165 14.00 -23.29 15.67
CA VAL A 165 14.43 -24.29 16.64
C VAL A 165 13.96 -23.74 17.97
N THR A 166 12.80 -24.21 18.40
CA THR A 166 12.30 -23.95 19.74
C THR A 166 13.31 -24.55 20.70
N ALA A 167 14.12 -23.70 21.32
CA ALA A 167 14.88 -24.09 22.47
C ALA A 167 13.84 -24.47 23.55
N LEU A 168 13.60 -25.75 23.71
CA LEU A 168 12.88 -26.28 24.85
C LEU A 168 13.66 -25.89 26.09
N PHE A 169 13.11 -24.99 26.87
CA PHE A 169 13.56 -24.78 28.25
C PHE A 169 13.46 -26.11 28.98
N PRO A 170 14.56 -26.62 29.52
CA PRO A 170 14.46 -27.71 30.45
C PRO A 170 13.87 -27.14 31.76
N TRP A 171 12.66 -27.54 32.10
CA TRP A 171 12.16 -27.40 33.45
C TRP A 171 12.90 -28.41 34.34
N PRO A 172 13.32 -28.01 35.54
CA PRO A 172 13.85 -28.92 36.52
C PRO A 172 12.77 -29.85 37.05
#